data_36f04197fa2e8284c85683a48106fa06
#
_entry.id   36f04197fa2e8284c85683a48106fa06
#
_cell.length_a   1.000
_cell.length_b   1.000
_cell.length_c   1.000
_cell.angle_alpha   90.00
_cell.angle_beta   90.00
_cell.angle_gamma   90.00
#
_symmetry.space_group_name_H-M   'P 1'
#
loop_
_entity.id
_entity.type
_entity.pdbx_description
1 polymer ?
#
loop_
_entity_poly.entity_id
_entity_poly.type
_entity_poly.pdbx_seq_one_letter_code
_entity_poly.pdbx_strand_id
1 'polypeptide(L)'
;WPEFAQSGKDKVLVWHLMNHASGLSGMDVPVTSEDMYDLEKMTSLLAAQKPWWKPGSATGYHALTQGYLIGEVVRRVTGKTLGKFMREDLAEPLGADFFIGVPESEFDRIGHLFVPPGTNENSLEVNSDPNSIAYRTFSNPAPVAEDSWTSGWKKAEIPAANGHGNARSLVRLQTPLACGGSAFGVDLISEKTARSVMLPRIDGHDL
;
A
#
# COMPACT_ATOMS: atom_id res chain seq x y z
N TRP A 1 -13.23 7.03 -10.56
CA TRP A 1 -11.92 7.50 -11.00
C TRP A 1 -11.86 7.54 -12.53
N PRO A 2 -12.44 8.58 -13.14
CA PRO A 2 -12.53 8.66 -14.61
C PRO A 2 -11.18 8.64 -15.32
N GLU A 3 -10.18 9.33 -14.76
CA GLU A 3 -8.82 9.45 -15.32
C GLU A 3 -8.10 8.09 -15.35
N PHE A 4 -8.46 7.19 -14.46
CA PHE A 4 -7.91 5.85 -14.40
C PHE A 4 -8.47 4.93 -15.50
N ALA A 5 -9.67 5.20 -16.01
CA ALA A 5 -10.38 4.31 -16.92
C ALA A 5 -9.72 4.09 -18.28
N GLN A 6 -8.65 4.84 -18.60
CA GLN A 6 -7.92 4.69 -19.87
C GLN A 6 -7.07 3.41 -19.94
N SER A 7 -6.56 3.10 -21.11
CA SER A 7 -5.66 1.95 -21.37
C SER A 7 -6.25 0.59 -20.97
N GLY A 8 -7.57 0.42 -21.09
CA GLY A 8 -8.27 -0.83 -20.77
C GLY A 8 -8.55 -1.03 -19.28
N LYS A 9 -8.39 0.01 -18.45
CA LYS A 9 -8.63 -0.05 -17.01
C LYS A 9 -10.06 0.28 -16.57
N ASP A 10 -10.96 0.56 -17.50
CA ASP A 10 -12.38 0.85 -17.25
C ASP A 10 -13.13 -0.29 -16.54
N LYS A 11 -12.60 -1.51 -16.62
CA LYS A 11 -13.15 -2.72 -15.98
C LYS A 11 -12.36 -3.18 -14.74
N VAL A 12 -11.38 -2.42 -14.31
CA VAL A 12 -10.65 -2.73 -13.07
C VAL A 12 -11.56 -2.52 -11.88
N LEU A 13 -11.73 -3.57 -11.10
CA LEU A 13 -12.52 -3.57 -9.87
C LEU A 13 -11.62 -3.31 -8.66
N VAL A 14 -12.18 -2.81 -7.57
CA VAL A 14 -11.43 -2.55 -6.32
C VAL A 14 -10.71 -3.80 -5.83
N TRP A 15 -11.33 -4.99 -5.95
CA TRP A 15 -10.67 -6.22 -5.53
C TRP A 15 -9.42 -6.57 -6.36
N HIS A 16 -9.31 -6.13 -7.63
CA HIS A 16 -8.07 -6.30 -8.40
C HIS A 16 -6.91 -5.51 -7.77
N LEU A 17 -7.20 -4.32 -7.21
CA LEU A 17 -6.21 -3.52 -6.50
C LEU A 17 -5.79 -4.19 -5.20
N MET A 18 -6.77 -4.71 -4.44
CA MET A 18 -6.53 -5.33 -3.13
C MET A 18 -5.79 -6.67 -3.23
N ASN A 19 -5.98 -7.41 -4.34
CA ASN A 19 -5.39 -8.73 -4.54
C ASN A 19 -4.20 -8.73 -5.52
N HIS A 20 -3.54 -7.60 -5.69
CA HIS A 20 -2.37 -7.49 -6.57
C HIS A 20 -2.62 -7.95 -8.02
N ALA A 21 -3.85 -7.79 -8.51
CA ALA A 21 -4.28 -8.31 -9.80
C ALA A 21 -4.58 -7.21 -10.84
N SER A 22 -4.22 -5.96 -10.57
CA SER A 22 -4.54 -4.85 -11.48
C SER A 22 -3.60 -4.72 -12.68
N GLY A 23 -2.43 -5.34 -12.63
CA GLY A 23 -1.40 -5.19 -13.66
C GLY A 23 -0.55 -3.91 -13.51
N LEU A 24 -0.62 -3.24 -12.37
CA LEU A 24 0.10 -1.99 -12.08
C LEU A 24 1.07 -2.18 -10.91
N SER A 25 1.88 -3.25 -10.93
CA SER A 25 2.75 -3.60 -9.79
C SER A 25 3.93 -2.65 -9.59
N GLY A 26 4.34 -1.90 -10.61
CA GLY A 26 5.41 -0.90 -10.54
C GLY A 26 5.16 0.26 -11.49
N MET A 27 6.16 1.11 -11.70
CA MET A 27 6.07 2.33 -12.49
C MET A 27 6.80 2.17 -13.84
N ASP A 28 6.18 2.61 -14.94
CA ASP A 28 6.81 2.64 -16.27
C ASP A 28 7.81 3.80 -16.40
N VAL A 29 7.48 4.93 -15.80
CA VAL A 29 8.36 6.10 -15.80
C VAL A 29 9.30 6.08 -14.60
N PRO A 30 10.55 6.56 -14.71
CA PRO A 30 11.43 6.69 -13.56
C PRO A 30 10.82 7.59 -12.49
N VAL A 31 10.84 7.12 -11.24
CA VAL A 31 10.41 7.88 -10.06
C VAL A 31 11.50 7.84 -8.99
N THR A 32 11.66 8.94 -8.29
CA THR A 32 12.62 9.09 -7.18
C THR A 32 11.97 8.80 -5.83
N SER A 33 12.78 8.71 -4.77
CA SER A 33 12.24 8.61 -3.41
C SER A 33 11.39 9.82 -3.03
N GLU A 34 11.76 11.03 -3.48
CA GLU A 34 10.97 12.24 -3.24
C GLU A 34 9.64 12.22 -3.98
N ASP A 35 9.59 11.63 -5.18
CA ASP A 35 8.34 11.51 -5.93
C ASP A 35 7.30 10.67 -5.18
N MET A 36 7.75 9.70 -4.37
CA MET A 36 6.87 8.89 -3.54
C MET A 36 6.11 9.70 -2.49
N TYR A 37 6.58 10.90 -2.14
CA TYR A 37 5.93 11.77 -1.15
C TYR A 37 4.77 12.56 -1.76
N ASP A 38 4.66 12.61 -3.07
CA ASP A 38 3.61 13.31 -3.81
C ASP A 38 2.51 12.32 -4.26
N LEU A 39 1.45 12.23 -3.47
CA LEU A 39 0.30 11.34 -3.75
C LEU A 39 -0.36 11.65 -5.09
N GLU A 40 -0.49 12.94 -5.44
CA GLU A 40 -1.15 13.34 -6.69
C GLU A 40 -0.32 12.94 -7.90
N LYS A 41 1.00 13.15 -7.85
CA LYS A 41 1.92 12.70 -8.89
C LYS A 41 1.84 11.19 -9.07
N MET A 42 2.00 10.42 -8.00
CA MET A 42 2.01 8.95 -8.07
C MET A 42 0.70 8.39 -8.59
N THR A 43 -0.43 8.90 -8.11
CA THR A 43 -1.75 8.44 -8.56
C THR A 43 -2.06 8.84 -10.01
N SER A 44 -1.60 10.03 -10.44
CA SER A 44 -1.73 10.49 -11.83
C SER A 44 -0.93 9.63 -12.81
N LEU A 45 0.32 9.28 -12.44
CA LEU A 45 1.15 8.38 -13.23
C LEU A 45 0.51 6.99 -13.37
N LEU A 46 0.02 6.41 -12.27
CA LEU A 46 -0.68 5.12 -12.28
C LEU A 46 -2.00 5.18 -13.07
N ALA A 47 -2.71 6.29 -13.02
CA ALA A 47 -3.91 6.48 -13.82
C ALA A 47 -3.60 6.54 -15.32
N ALA A 48 -2.48 7.11 -15.72
CA ALA A 48 -2.06 7.19 -17.12
C ALA A 48 -1.48 5.87 -17.65
N GLN A 49 -0.79 5.11 -16.80
CA GLN A 49 -0.04 3.91 -17.17
C GLN A 49 -0.93 2.79 -17.69
N LYS A 50 -0.42 2.06 -18.69
CA LYS A 50 -1.03 0.82 -19.16
C LYS A 50 -0.69 -0.34 -18.20
N PRO A 51 -1.64 -1.23 -17.87
CA PRO A 51 -1.33 -2.44 -17.11
C PRO A 51 -0.31 -3.33 -17.81
N TRP A 52 0.63 -3.91 -17.05
CA TRP A 52 1.65 -4.83 -17.55
C TRP A 52 1.07 -6.19 -17.94
N TRP A 53 -0.06 -6.56 -17.35
CA TRP A 53 -0.85 -7.72 -17.74
C TRP A 53 -2.34 -7.39 -17.68
N LYS A 54 -3.17 -8.24 -18.24
CA LYS A 54 -4.61 -8.05 -18.24
C LYS A 54 -5.15 -8.09 -16.80
N PRO A 55 -5.81 -7.03 -16.32
CA PRO A 55 -6.37 -7.01 -14.98
C PRO A 55 -7.24 -8.23 -14.67
N GLY A 56 -6.99 -8.85 -13.52
CA GLY A 56 -7.70 -10.05 -13.06
C GLY A 56 -7.25 -11.37 -13.66
N SER A 57 -6.26 -11.40 -14.57
CA SER A 57 -5.80 -12.64 -15.20
C SER A 57 -4.62 -13.31 -14.47
N ALA A 58 -3.89 -12.57 -13.67
CA ALA A 58 -2.75 -13.03 -12.87
C ALA A 58 -2.56 -12.12 -11.66
N THR A 59 -1.77 -12.56 -10.69
CA THR A 59 -1.29 -11.77 -9.57
C THR A 59 0.19 -11.48 -9.72
N GLY A 60 0.64 -10.33 -9.27
CA GLY A 60 2.03 -9.90 -9.17
C GLY A 60 2.12 -8.84 -8.08
N TYR A 61 2.95 -9.05 -7.09
CA TYR A 61 3.01 -8.22 -5.88
C TYR A 61 3.21 -6.73 -6.23
N HIS A 62 2.28 -5.88 -5.83
CA HIS A 62 2.32 -4.43 -6.02
C HIS A 62 3.02 -3.79 -4.81
N ALA A 63 4.35 -3.86 -4.78
CA ALA A 63 5.16 -3.53 -3.60
C ALA A 63 4.88 -2.14 -3.00
N LEU A 64 4.76 -1.13 -3.85
CA LEU A 64 4.49 0.26 -3.45
C LEU A 64 3.16 0.78 -4.02
N THR A 65 2.87 0.40 -5.26
CA THR A 65 1.77 0.98 -6.03
C THR A 65 0.40 0.65 -5.45
N GLN A 66 0.24 -0.49 -4.76
CA GLN A 66 -1.03 -0.86 -4.11
C GLN A 66 -1.51 0.23 -3.16
N GLY A 67 -0.60 0.79 -2.37
CA GLY A 67 -0.93 1.83 -1.39
C GLY A 67 -1.50 3.08 -2.04
N TYR A 68 -0.91 3.55 -3.12
CA TYR A 68 -1.41 4.70 -3.88
C TYR A 68 -2.75 4.42 -4.55
N LEU A 69 -2.90 3.24 -5.16
CA LEU A 69 -4.14 2.84 -5.84
C LEU A 69 -5.31 2.74 -4.87
N ILE A 70 -5.13 2.08 -3.74
CA ILE A 70 -6.16 1.95 -2.70
C ILE A 70 -6.39 3.30 -2.02
N GLY A 71 -5.31 4.03 -1.72
CA GLY A 71 -5.38 5.35 -1.10
C GLY A 71 -6.22 6.34 -1.92
N GLU A 72 -6.08 6.35 -3.24
CA GLU A 72 -6.87 7.20 -4.11
C GLU A 72 -8.35 6.78 -4.15
N VAL A 73 -8.64 5.48 -4.13
CA VAL A 73 -10.04 5.00 -4.00
C VAL A 73 -10.64 5.49 -2.67
N VAL A 74 -9.94 5.33 -1.55
CA VAL A 74 -10.39 5.81 -0.24
C VAL A 74 -10.61 7.31 -0.26
N ARG A 75 -9.67 8.08 -0.81
CA ARG A 75 -9.77 9.53 -0.91
C ARG A 75 -11.01 9.98 -1.70
N ARG A 76 -11.31 9.32 -2.82
CA ARG A 76 -12.48 9.65 -3.64
C ARG A 76 -13.81 9.29 -2.98
N VAL A 77 -13.82 8.23 -2.19
CA VAL A 77 -15.04 7.77 -1.51
C VAL A 77 -15.32 8.55 -0.21
N THR A 78 -14.27 8.89 0.53
CA THR A 78 -14.40 9.47 1.88
C THR A 78 -14.07 10.97 1.95
N GLY A 79 -13.35 11.50 0.96
CA GLY A 79 -12.78 12.86 1.01
C GLY A 79 -11.54 12.98 1.91
N LYS A 80 -11.05 11.88 2.49
CA LYS A 80 -9.88 11.82 3.37
C LYS A 80 -8.72 11.14 2.66
N THR A 81 -7.49 11.59 2.91
CA THR A 81 -6.31 10.79 2.55
C THR A 81 -6.31 9.47 3.31
N LEU A 82 -5.56 8.47 2.83
CA LEU A 82 -5.55 7.16 3.49
C LEU A 82 -4.96 7.25 4.92
N GLY A 83 -3.93 8.07 5.13
CA GLY A 83 -3.37 8.29 6.47
C GLY A 83 -4.36 8.94 7.42
N LYS A 84 -5.10 9.95 6.94
CA LYS A 84 -6.17 10.58 7.73
C LYS A 84 -7.30 9.60 8.04
N PHE A 85 -7.74 8.83 7.04
CA PHE A 85 -8.77 7.80 7.22
C PHE A 85 -8.31 6.72 8.22
N MET A 86 -7.09 6.21 8.05
CA MET A 86 -6.50 5.21 8.94
C MET A 86 -6.49 5.71 10.40
N ARG A 87 -6.08 6.97 10.61
CA ARG A 87 -6.02 7.55 11.95
C ARG A 87 -7.41 7.75 12.56
N GLU A 88 -8.29 8.50 11.89
CA GLU A 88 -9.54 8.99 12.46
C GLU A 88 -10.63 7.92 12.52
N ASP A 89 -10.71 7.07 11.48
CA ASP A 89 -11.81 6.11 11.34
C ASP A 89 -11.43 4.70 11.82
N LEU A 90 -10.14 4.39 11.99
CA LEU A 90 -9.67 3.07 12.41
C LEU A 90 -8.81 3.11 13.68
N ALA A 91 -7.68 3.82 13.67
CA ALA A 91 -6.71 3.75 14.75
C ALA A 91 -7.24 4.37 16.06
N GLU A 92 -7.75 5.59 16.01
CA GLU A 92 -8.30 6.27 17.20
C GLU A 92 -9.47 5.50 17.83
N PRO A 93 -10.50 5.08 17.09
CA PRO A 93 -11.59 4.30 17.67
C PRO A 93 -11.15 2.98 18.30
N LEU A 94 -10.15 2.31 17.72
CA LEU A 94 -9.62 1.05 18.22
C LEU A 94 -8.55 1.23 19.32
N GLY A 95 -8.16 2.46 19.65
CA GLY A 95 -7.08 2.74 20.58
C GLY A 95 -5.72 2.20 20.10
N ALA A 96 -5.49 2.23 18.78
CA ALA A 96 -4.25 1.81 18.14
C ALA A 96 -3.33 3.01 17.92
N ASP A 97 -2.08 2.87 18.28
CA ASP A 97 -1.03 3.86 18.05
C ASP A 97 -0.35 3.52 16.71
N PHE A 98 -0.93 4.02 15.62
CA PHE A 98 -0.50 3.70 14.26
C PHE A 98 -0.72 4.88 13.31
N PHE A 99 0.27 5.15 12.47
CA PHE A 99 0.27 6.25 11.51
C PHE A 99 0.68 5.77 10.11
N ILE A 100 0.07 6.37 9.09
CA ILE A 100 0.59 6.51 7.74
C ILE A 100 0.68 8.01 7.50
N GLY A 101 1.92 8.55 7.37
CA GLY A 101 2.15 9.98 7.51
C GLY A 101 2.14 10.39 8.98
N VAL A 102 3.32 10.45 9.59
CA VAL A 102 3.51 10.77 11.01
C VAL A 102 3.52 12.29 11.22
N PRO A 103 2.73 12.83 12.16
CA PRO A 103 2.85 14.24 12.53
C PRO A 103 4.21 14.52 13.22
N GLU A 104 4.76 15.71 13.03
CA GLU A 104 6.09 16.06 13.55
C GLU A 104 6.21 15.91 15.07
N SER A 105 5.12 16.15 15.80
CA SER A 105 5.06 15.96 17.24
C SER A 105 5.37 14.54 17.72
N GLU A 106 5.28 13.55 16.83
CA GLU A 106 5.49 12.14 17.13
C GLU A 106 6.85 11.62 16.64
N PHE A 107 7.68 12.44 16.00
CA PHE A 107 8.94 12.00 15.38
C PHE A 107 9.93 11.39 16.37
N ASP A 108 9.98 11.90 17.60
CA ASP A 108 10.88 11.39 18.65
C ASP A 108 10.54 9.96 19.11
N ARG A 109 9.34 9.49 18.76
CA ARG A 109 8.88 8.12 19.07
C ARG A 109 9.16 7.14 17.95
N ILE A 110 9.60 7.60 16.79
CA ILE A 110 9.83 6.77 15.61
C ILE A 110 11.25 6.24 15.63
N GLY A 111 11.37 4.91 15.72
CA GLY A 111 12.65 4.22 15.58
C GLY A 111 13.16 4.21 14.15
N HIS A 112 14.47 4.13 14.00
CA HIS A 112 15.12 3.96 12.69
C HIS A 112 15.03 2.50 12.23
N LEU A 113 14.81 2.30 10.95
CA LEU A 113 14.92 1.00 10.29
C LEU A 113 16.38 0.78 9.90
N PHE A 114 16.94 -0.37 10.26
CA PHE A 114 18.30 -0.76 9.88
C PHE A 114 18.27 -2.08 9.12
N VAL A 115 19.09 -2.16 8.08
CA VAL A 115 19.35 -3.43 7.40
C VAL A 115 20.21 -4.30 8.33
N PRO A 116 19.85 -5.57 8.59
CA PRO A 116 20.67 -6.44 9.41
C PRO A 116 22.10 -6.61 8.84
N PRO A 117 23.13 -6.64 9.67
CA PRO A 117 24.49 -6.85 9.20
C PRO A 117 24.63 -8.16 8.40
N GLY A 118 25.28 -8.10 7.25
CA GLY A 118 25.51 -9.26 6.38
C GLY A 118 24.34 -9.62 5.46
N THR A 119 23.22 -8.90 5.50
CA THR A 119 22.24 -8.95 4.42
C THR A 119 22.64 -7.95 3.35
N ASN A 120 22.74 -8.41 2.10
CA ASN A 120 22.82 -7.49 0.98
C ASN A 120 21.48 -6.75 0.89
N GLU A 121 21.48 -5.45 0.63
CA GLU A 121 20.28 -4.63 0.41
C GLU A 121 19.39 -5.20 -0.71
N ASN A 122 19.96 -6.03 -1.59
CA ASN A 122 19.33 -6.77 -2.66
C ASN A 122 18.97 -8.22 -2.28
N SER A 123 18.82 -8.55 -1.01
CA SER A 123 18.57 -9.92 -0.54
C SER A 123 17.15 -10.47 -0.85
N LEU A 124 16.25 -9.66 -1.40
CA LEU A 124 15.21 -10.23 -2.22
C LEU A 124 15.92 -10.79 -3.46
N GLU A 125 15.90 -12.09 -3.67
CA GLU A 125 16.28 -12.71 -4.94
C GLU A 125 15.31 -12.25 -6.03
N VAL A 126 15.34 -10.97 -6.31
CA VAL A 126 14.61 -10.39 -7.44
C VAL A 126 15.24 -11.02 -8.67
N ASN A 127 14.42 -11.68 -9.47
CA ASN A 127 14.83 -12.19 -10.75
C ASN A 127 15.74 -11.16 -11.45
N SER A 128 16.97 -11.53 -11.78
CA SER A 128 17.96 -10.62 -12.36
C SER A 128 17.64 -10.20 -13.81
N ASP A 129 16.59 -10.75 -14.41
CA ASP A 129 16.10 -10.34 -15.72
C ASP A 129 15.41 -8.97 -15.63
N PRO A 130 15.97 -7.91 -16.25
CA PRO A 130 15.38 -6.58 -16.23
C PRO A 130 13.98 -6.48 -16.85
N ASN A 131 13.59 -7.48 -17.65
CA ASN A 131 12.28 -7.53 -18.28
C ASN A 131 11.24 -8.25 -17.42
N SER A 132 11.65 -8.92 -16.34
CA SER A 132 10.71 -9.60 -15.46
C SER A 132 9.81 -8.59 -14.72
N ILE A 133 8.58 -8.99 -14.43
CA ILE A 133 7.64 -8.18 -13.64
C ILE A 133 8.23 -7.88 -12.25
N ALA A 134 8.81 -8.90 -11.60
CA ALA A 134 9.44 -8.73 -10.30
C ALA A 134 10.56 -7.68 -10.33
N TYR A 135 11.52 -7.78 -11.26
CA TYR A 135 12.60 -6.79 -11.36
C TYR A 135 12.05 -5.37 -11.54
N ARG A 136 11.14 -5.17 -12.49
CA ARG A 136 10.55 -3.86 -12.77
C ARG A 136 9.77 -3.31 -11.58
N THR A 137 9.12 -4.18 -10.80
CA THR A 137 8.36 -3.80 -9.60
C THR A 137 9.27 -3.29 -8.49
N PHE A 138 10.41 -3.95 -8.26
CA PHE A 138 11.29 -3.64 -7.13
C PHE A 138 12.42 -2.65 -7.46
N SER A 139 12.64 -2.35 -8.74
CA SER A 139 13.72 -1.45 -9.15
C SER A 139 13.29 0.00 -9.39
N ASN A 140 11.97 0.30 -9.39
CA ASN A 140 11.48 1.64 -9.70
C ASN A 140 10.17 2.00 -8.97
N PRO A 141 10.24 2.81 -7.90
CA PRO A 141 11.47 3.23 -7.21
C PRO A 141 12.05 2.10 -6.38
N ALA A 142 13.33 2.24 -6.02
CA ALA A 142 14.03 1.33 -5.12
C ALA A 142 14.43 2.08 -3.84
N PRO A 143 13.50 2.27 -2.89
CA PRO A 143 13.82 2.97 -1.63
C PRO A 143 14.81 2.16 -0.81
N VAL A 144 15.69 2.87 -0.09
CA VAL A 144 16.65 2.28 0.84
C VAL A 144 16.19 2.49 2.30
N ALA A 145 16.76 1.74 3.23
CA ALA A 145 16.37 1.81 4.65
C ALA A 145 16.55 3.23 5.21
N GLU A 146 17.58 3.94 4.79
CA GLU A 146 17.91 5.30 5.22
C GLU A 146 16.86 6.34 4.81
N ASP A 147 16.11 6.11 3.73
CA ASP A 147 14.98 6.97 3.36
C ASP A 147 14.00 7.09 4.53
N SER A 148 13.78 6.00 5.29
CA SER A 148 12.89 5.96 6.45
C SER A 148 13.31 6.86 7.61
N TRP A 149 14.56 7.32 7.64
CA TRP A 149 15.08 8.20 8.69
C TRP A 149 14.75 9.66 8.44
N THR A 150 14.42 9.99 7.19
CA THR A 150 14.16 11.37 6.78
C THR A 150 12.80 11.87 7.28
N SER A 151 12.70 13.18 7.50
CA SER A 151 11.43 13.82 7.84
C SER A 151 10.44 13.76 6.68
N GLY A 152 10.92 13.79 5.44
CA GLY A 152 10.11 13.63 4.23
C GLY A 152 9.36 12.31 4.22
N TRP A 153 10.07 11.19 4.40
CA TRP A 153 9.48 9.86 4.49
C TRP A 153 8.47 9.74 5.62
N LYS A 154 8.82 10.23 6.82
CA LYS A 154 7.93 10.13 7.98
C LYS A 154 6.62 10.89 7.77
N LYS A 155 6.67 12.07 7.15
CA LYS A 155 5.48 12.90 6.88
C LYS A 155 4.64 12.40 5.73
N ALA A 156 5.28 11.81 4.73
CA ALA A 156 4.60 11.36 3.52
C ALA A 156 3.62 10.21 3.83
N GLU A 157 2.57 10.12 3.04
CA GLU A 157 1.72 8.95 3.01
C GLU A 157 2.18 8.01 1.89
N ILE A 158 2.95 6.97 2.25
CA ILE A 158 3.38 5.87 1.36
C ILE A 158 2.71 4.59 1.87
N PRO A 159 1.42 4.38 1.59
CA PRO A 159 0.60 3.47 2.41
C PRO A 159 1.06 2.01 2.40
N ALA A 160 1.77 1.59 1.36
CA ALA A 160 2.30 0.22 1.27
C ALA A 160 3.65 0.04 1.97
N ALA A 161 4.33 1.14 2.39
CA ALA A 161 5.70 1.04 2.89
C ALA A 161 5.96 1.73 4.23
N ASN A 162 5.27 2.83 4.56
CA ASN A 162 5.62 3.64 5.73
C ASN A 162 4.57 3.66 6.85
N GLY A 163 3.92 2.55 7.10
CA GLY A 163 3.13 2.40 8.32
C GLY A 163 4.02 2.42 9.57
N HIS A 164 3.76 3.35 10.48
CA HIS A 164 4.50 3.50 11.75
C HIS A 164 3.62 3.09 12.92
N GLY A 165 4.05 2.14 13.71
CA GLY A 165 3.30 1.64 14.85
C GLY A 165 4.04 0.50 15.56
N ASN A 166 3.36 -0.19 16.43
CA ASN A 166 3.89 -1.33 17.16
C ASN A 166 2.99 -2.57 16.98
N ALA A 167 3.49 -3.73 17.35
CA ALA A 167 2.79 -5.00 17.19
C ALA A 167 1.39 -5.00 17.87
N ARG A 168 1.24 -4.36 19.04
CA ARG A 168 -0.04 -4.28 19.73
C ARG A 168 -1.05 -3.46 18.93
N SER A 169 -0.62 -2.37 18.34
CA SER A 169 -1.47 -1.54 17.47
C SER A 169 -1.90 -2.26 16.21
N LEU A 170 -1.00 -3.01 15.58
CA LEU A 170 -1.33 -3.85 14.42
C LEU A 170 -2.37 -4.91 14.79
N VAL A 171 -2.21 -5.59 15.94
CA VAL A 171 -3.22 -6.55 16.43
C VAL A 171 -4.56 -5.86 16.62
N ARG A 172 -4.61 -4.67 17.23
CA ARG A 172 -5.88 -3.94 17.41
C ARG A 172 -6.56 -3.60 16.09
N LEU A 173 -5.81 -3.18 15.08
CA LEU A 173 -6.35 -2.88 13.75
C LEU A 173 -6.87 -4.14 13.03
N GLN A 174 -6.24 -5.30 13.22
CA GLN A 174 -6.63 -6.55 12.56
C GLN A 174 -7.73 -7.32 13.31
N THR A 175 -7.88 -7.13 14.62
CA THR A 175 -8.81 -7.90 15.44
C THR A 175 -10.27 -7.78 14.96
N PRO A 176 -10.81 -6.60 14.59
CA PRO A 176 -12.19 -6.53 14.08
C PRO A 176 -12.40 -7.42 12.86
N LEU A 177 -11.43 -7.48 11.94
CA LEU A 177 -11.52 -8.33 10.75
C LEU A 177 -11.57 -9.82 11.13
N ALA A 178 -10.73 -10.25 12.06
CA ALA A 178 -10.67 -11.62 12.56
C ALA A 178 -11.92 -12.01 13.37
N CYS A 179 -12.56 -11.02 14.01
CA CYS A 179 -13.73 -11.21 14.88
C CYS A 179 -15.07 -10.87 14.20
N GLY A 180 -15.13 -10.99 12.88
CA GLY A 180 -16.40 -10.83 12.16
C GLY A 180 -16.84 -9.37 11.96
N GLY A 181 -15.91 -8.42 12.05
CA GLY A 181 -16.14 -7.01 11.75
C GLY A 181 -16.17 -6.09 12.95
N SER A 182 -16.22 -6.63 14.18
CA SER A 182 -16.37 -5.86 15.42
C SER A 182 -15.35 -6.30 16.47
N ALA A 183 -14.74 -5.37 17.16
CA ALA A 183 -13.88 -5.64 18.32
C ALA A 183 -13.74 -4.41 19.21
N PHE A 184 -13.39 -4.60 20.47
CA PHE A 184 -13.14 -3.53 21.45
C PHE A 184 -14.29 -2.52 21.59
N GLY A 185 -15.55 -2.98 21.36
CA GLY A 185 -16.73 -2.12 21.39
C GLY A 185 -16.94 -1.26 20.13
N VAL A 186 -16.19 -1.52 19.06
CA VAL A 186 -16.26 -0.80 17.78
C VAL A 186 -16.71 -1.74 16.68
N ASP A 187 -17.76 -1.33 15.95
CA ASP A 187 -18.25 -2.01 14.76
C ASP A 187 -17.66 -1.31 13.51
N LEU A 188 -16.70 -1.95 12.83
CA LEU A 188 -16.05 -1.38 11.65
C LEU A 188 -16.73 -1.78 10.35
N ILE A 189 -17.05 -3.06 10.20
CA ILE A 189 -17.63 -3.63 8.98
C ILE A 189 -18.66 -4.71 9.35
N SER A 190 -19.57 -4.98 8.43
CA SER A 190 -20.54 -6.08 8.65
C SER A 190 -19.83 -7.44 8.68
N GLU A 191 -20.38 -8.41 9.41
CA GLU A 191 -19.88 -9.79 9.43
C GLU A 191 -19.82 -10.39 8.02
N LYS A 192 -20.79 -10.09 7.17
CA LYS A 192 -20.80 -10.51 5.76
C LYS A 192 -19.57 -9.99 5.02
N THR A 193 -19.19 -8.73 5.23
CA THR A 193 -18.00 -8.13 4.62
C THR A 193 -16.74 -8.78 5.18
N ALA A 194 -16.63 -8.93 6.50
CA ALA A 194 -15.49 -9.57 7.15
C ALA A 194 -15.25 -10.99 6.62
N ARG A 195 -16.32 -11.78 6.47
CA ARG A 195 -16.23 -13.12 5.87
C ARG A 195 -15.82 -13.09 4.40
N SER A 196 -16.29 -12.09 3.64
CA SER A 196 -16.02 -12.01 2.19
C SER A 196 -14.56 -11.72 1.85
N VAL A 197 -13.82 -11.02 2.72
CA VAL A 197 -12.40 -10.73 2.49
C VAL A 197 -11.50 -11.95 2.69
N MET A 198 -11.99 -12.99 3.35
CA MET A 198 -11.27 -14.26 3.56
C MET A 198 -11.43 -15.24 2.39
N LEU A 199 -12.26 -14.91 1.39
CA LEU A 199 -12.48 -15.78 0.25
C LEU A 199 -11.35 -15.62 -0.78
N PRO A 200 -10.77 -16.72 -1.28
CA PRO A 200 -9.83 -16.66 -2.39
C PRO A 200 -10.44 -15.96 -3.61
N ARG A 201 -9.70 -15.08 -4.25
CA ARG A 201 -10.15 -14.31 -5.43
C ARG A 201 -9.38 -14.65 -6.67
N ILE A 202 -8.13 -15.05 -6.52
CA ILE A 202 -7.25 -15.43 -7.61
C ILE A 202 -6.30 -16.50 -7.09
N ASP A 203 -5.96 -17.44 -7.93
CA ASP A 203 -5.01 -18.52 -7.67
C ASP A 203 -4.04 -18.59 -8.84
N GLY A 204 -2.77 -18.93 -8.55
CA GLY A 204 -1.73 -19.03 -9.56
C GLY A 204 -0.35 -18.64 -9.03
N HIS A 205 0.62 -18.64 -9.95
CA HIS A 205 1.97 -18.18 -9.67
C HIS A 205 2.01 -16.65 -9.59
N ASP A 206 2.75 -16.10 -8.63
CA ASP A 206 3.02 -14.67 -8.53
C ASP A 206 4.08 -14.26 -9.58
N LEU A 207 3.84 -13.20 -10.34
CA LEU A 207 4.62 -12.79 -11.50
C LEU A 207 5.96 -12.11 -11.15
#